data_e66eaf9f50df9376f8c562df3f6ad4a5
#
_entry.id   e66eaf9f50df9376f8c562df3f6ad4a5
#
_cell.length_a   1.000
_cell.length_b   1.000
_cell.length_c   1.000
_cell.angle_alpha   90.00
_cell.angle_beta   90.00
_cell.angle_gamma   90.00
#
_symmetry.space_group_name_H-M   'P 1'
#
loop_
_entity.id
_entity.type
_entity.pdbx_description
1 polymer ?
#
loop_
_entity_poly.entity_id
_entity_poly.type
_entity_poly.pdbx_seq_one_letter_code
_entity_poly.pdbx_strand_id
1 'polypeptide(L)'
;VLQQAEDILGAQSIYRGGLQIFTTLDPETQRLAEATIADNRSAINAAGANNAAMVVLKPDSGDILAVVGSADFQDEAISGQVNMALSPRQPGSAIKPLVYLSAMERGWTPSTLLWDVPTQFPTGAGPVYEPKNYDDQFHGPLRLRLALGNSYNIPAVKTIEYVGVCNFISNMQKLGLTDLLDAGCNEMGQPRDHGLSLALGGGEVSPLQMAGSFTALANQGRYMAPFAISRIENSRGEIMYEHVGPDPAAAQVVRPEHAFLLSDILADDDARQPAFGRNSSLVVAGHDVAVKTGTSGSSASDVRDAWTIGYTPEIVSAVWVGNTDND
;
A
#
# COMPACT_ATOMS: atom_id res chain seq x y z
N VAL A 1 -11.20 -15.20 -4.31
CA VAL A 1 -11.16 -16.48 -5.05
C VAL A 1 -12.30 -16.53 -6.07
N LEU A 2 -13.58 -16.42 -5.63
CA LEU A 2 -14.71 -16.57 -6.56
C LEU A 2 -14.64 -15.58 -7.72
N GLN A 3 -14.44 -14.30 -7.46
CA GLN A 3 -14.30 -13.27 -8.50
C GLN A 3 -13.18 -13.60 -9.50
N GLN A 4 -11.99 -13.98 -9.01
CA GLN A 4 -10.88 -14.37 -9.91
C GLN A 4 -11.22 -15.62 -10.74
N ALA A 5 -11.94 -16.57 -10.15
CA ALA A 5 -12.38 -17.76 -10.90
C ALA A 5 -13.38 -17.38 -12.00
N GLU A 6 -14.29 -16.44 -11.73
CA GLU A 6 -15.24 -15.88 -12.72
C GLU A 6 -14.51 -15.15 -13.86
N ASP A 7 -13.47 -14.37 -13.51
CA ASP A 7 -12.65 -13.65 -14.49
C ASP A 7 -11.86 -14.63 -15.40
N ILE A 8 -11.42 -15.76 -14.83
CA ILE A 8 -10.64 -16.77 -15.55
C ILE A 8 -11.53 -17.66 -16.47
N LEU A 9 -12.63 -18.19 -15.94
CA LEU A 9 -13.44 -19.22 -16.63
C LEU A 9 -14.80 -18.70 -17.13
N GLY A 10 -15.18 -17.49 -16.75
CA GLY A 10 -16.52 -16.95 -16.94
C GLY A 10 -17.53 -17.49 -15.90
N ALA A 11 -18.48 -16.64 -15.49
CA ALA A 11 -19.45 -16.93 -14.42
C ALA A 11 -20.24 -18.23 -14.63
N GLN A 12 -20.65 -18.53 -15.88
CA GLN A 12 -21.42 -19.75 -16.18
C GLN A 12 -20.65 -21.05 -15.91
N SER A 13 -19.33 -21.05 -16.05
CA SER A 13 -18.50 -22.24 -15.87
C SER A 13 -18.41 -22.66 -14.41
N ILE A 14 -18.42 -21.69 -13.50
CA ILE A 14 -18.31 -21.93 -12.05
C ILE A 14 -19.56 -22.61 -11.50
N TYR A 15 -20.75 -22.19 -11.95
CA TYR A 15 -22.01 -22.71 -11.44
C TYR A 15 -22.44 -24.04 -12.08
N ARG A 16 -21.76 -24.52 -13.16
CA ARG A 16 -22.09 -25.78 -13.82
C ARG A 16 -21.41 -27.02 -13.25
N GLY A 17 -20.58 -26.85 -12.23
CA GLY A 17 -20.31 -27.91 -11.32
C GLY A 17 -19.01 -28.67 -11.44
N GLY A 18 -18.52 -29.10 -10.27
CA GLY A 18 -17.44 -30.06 -10.12
C GLY A 18 -16.04 -29.47 -10.31
N LEU A 19 -15.86 -28.17 -10.20
CA LEU A 19 -14.54 -27.56 -10.22
C LEU A 19 -13.83 -27.79 -8.86
N GLN A 20 -12.55 -28.11 -8.93
CA GLN A 20 -11.62 -28.09 -7.80
C GLN A 20 -10.72 -26.87 -7.99
N ILE A 21 -10.78 -25.94 -7.02
CA ILE A 21 -10.01 -24.70 -7.06
C ILE A 21 -8.91 -24.81 -6.01
N PHE A 22 -7.66 -24.82 -6.47
CA PHE A 22 -6.47 -24.80 -5.62
C PHE A 22 -6.07 -23.34 -5.43
N THR A 23 -5.95 -22.94 -4.17
CA THR A 23 -5.62 -21.56 -3.80
C THR A 23 -4.19 -21.45 -3.28
N THR A 24 -3.68 -20.21 -3.27
CA THR A 24 -2.40 -19.85 -2.68
C THR A 24 -2.48 -19.62 -1.16
N LEU A 25 -3.70 -19.66 -0.61
CA LEU A 25 -3.94 -19.42 0.82
C LEU A 25 -3.13 -20.40 1.68
N ASP A 26 -2.36 -19.86 2.63
CA ASP A 26 -1.69 -20.61 3.69
C ASP A 26 -2.57 -20.59 4.94
N PRO A 27 -3.11 -21.76 5.38
CA PRO A 27 -4.04 -21.82 6.51
C PRO A 27 -3.43 -21.35 7.84
N GLU A 28 -2.12 -21.50 8.03
CA GLU A 28 -1.45 -21.07 9.25
C GLU A 28 -1.30 -19.55 9.27
N THR A 29 -0.84 -18.95 8.16
CA THR A 29 -0.75 -17.50 7.99
C THR A 29 -2.13 -16.84 8.10
N GLN A 30 -3.16 -17.45 7.50
CA GLN A 30 -4.54 -16.93 7.60
C GLN A 30 -5.01 -16.92 9.06
N ARG A 31 -4.86 -18.02 9.77
CA ARG A 31 -5.24 -18.14 11.20
C ARG A 31 -4.49 -17.12 12.07
N LEU A 32 -3.20 -16.91 11.79
CA LEU A 32 -2.39 -15.92 12.51
C LEU A 32 -2.87 -14.49 12.25
N ALA A 33 -3.20 -14.16 10.99
CA ALA A 33 -3.74 -12.84 10.62
C ALA A 33 -5.09 -12.58 11.31
N GLU A 34 -5.99 -13.54 11.31
CA GLU A 34 -7.28 -13.46 12.01
C GLU A 34 -7.10 -13.29 13.52
N ALA A 35 -6.24 -14.10 14.14
CA ALA A 35 -5.95 -14.02 15.57
C ALA A 35 -5.33 -12.65 15.93
N THR A 36 -4.42 -12.13 15.09
CA THR A 36 -3.79 -10.82 15.32
C THR A 36 -4.83 -9.70 15.36
N ILE A 37 -5.79 -9.69 14.45
CA ILE A 37 -6.87 -8.68 14.46
C ILE A 37 -7.77 -8.88 15.69
N ALA A 38 -8.17 -10.12 16.00
CA ALA A 38 -9.03 -10.44 17.13
C ALA A 38 -8.39 -10.02 18.47
N ASP A 39 -7.12 -10.34 18.68
CA ASP A 39 -6.37 -10.01 19.90
C ASP A 39 -6.21 -8.49 20.10
N ASN A 40 -6.21 -7.72 19.01
CA ASN A 40 -6.09 -6.26 19.06
C ASN A 40 -7.46 -5.53 19.00
N ARG A 41 -8.60 -6.25 18.98
CA ARG A 41 -9.94 -5.66 18.87
C ARG A 41 -10.21 -4.57 19.90
N SER A 42 -9.82 -4.78 21.15
CA SER A 42 -10.03 -3.79 22.21
C SER A 42 -9.21 -2.50 22.00
N ALA A 43 -7.98 -2.61 21.49
CA ALA A 43 -7.15 -1.48 21.16
C ALA A 43 -7.68 -0.70 19.95
N ILE A 44 -8.16 -1.40 18.92
CA ILE A 44 -8.82 -0.83 17.75
C ILE A 44 -10.03 0.01 18.19
N ASN A 45 -10.91 -0.57 19.01
CA ASN A 45 -12.10 0.12 19.52
C ASN A 45 -11.74 1.33 20.41
N ALA A 46 -10.72 1.20 21.25
CA ALA A 46 -10.24 2.29 22.09
C ALA A 46 -9.67 3.47 21.30
N ALA A 47 -9.17 3.20 20.09
CA ALA A 47 -8.69 4.21 19.15
C ALA A 47 -9.82 4.89 18.34
N GLY A 48 -11.09 4.48 18.53
CA GLY A 48 -12.23 5.05 17.81
C GLY A 48 -12.52 4.36 16.47
N ALA A 49 -11.80 3.31 16.11
CA ALA A 49 -12.06 2.49 14.93
C ALA A 49 -12.89 1.27 15.29
N ASN A 50 -13.69 0.77 14.35
CA ASN A 50 -14.54 -0.41 14.57
C ASN A 50 -14.17 -1.61 13.69
N ASN A 51 -13.29 -1.41 12.68
CA ASN A 51 -12.96 -2.45 11.71
C ASN A 51 -11.44 -2.47 11.41
N ALA A 52 -10.99 -3.58 10.84
CA ALA A 52 -9.62 -3.77 10.37
C ALA A 52 -9.58 -4.79 9.23
N ALA A 53 -8.61 -4.65 8.35
CA ALA A 53 -8.31 -5.61 7.30
C ALA A 53 -6.80 -5.89 7.24
N MET A 54 -6.44 -7.09 6.80
CA MET A 54 -5.05 -7.50 6.63
C MET A 54 -4.88 -8.31 5.36
N VAL A 55 -3.83 -8.01 4.62
CA VAL A 55 -3.39 -8.77 3.44
C VAL A 55 -1.95 -9.21 3.65
N VAL A 56 -1.69 -10.48 3.40
CA VAL A 56 -0.33 -11.05 3.47
C VAL A 56 0.00 -11.68 2.13
N LEU A 57 1.13 -11.25 1.54
CA LEU A 57 1.59 -11.69 0.22
C LEU A 57 2.99 -12.30 0.30
N LYS A 58 3.28 -13.23 -0.62
CA LYS A 58 4.62 -13.71 -0.90
C LYS A 58 5.23 -12.86 -2.03
N PRO A 59 6.31 -12.10 -1.78
CA PRO A 59 6.79 -11.10 -2.74
C PRO A 59 7.34 -11.67 -4.05
N ASP A 60 7.95 -12.86 -4.00
CA ASP A 60 8.63 -13.47 -5.16
C ASP A 60 7.68 -14.09 -6.18
N SER A 61 6.44 -14.40 -5.77
CA SER A 61 5.42 -15.04 -6.61
C SER A 61 4.15 -14.21 -6.77
N GLY A 62 3.78 -13.38 -5.78
CA GLY A 62 2.49 -12.70 -5.71
C GLY A 62 1.39 -13.55 -5.05
N ASP A 63 1.73 -14.72 -4.50
CA ASP A 63 0.78 -15.56 -3.77
C ASP A 63 0.10 -14.76 -2.65
N ILE A 64 -1.22 -14.79 -2.61
CA ILE A 64 -2.00 -14.30 -1.48
C ILE A 64 -2.01 -15.40 -0.43
N LEU A 65 -1.21 -15.20 0.64
CA LEU A 65 -1.10 -16.17 1.74
C LEU A 65 -2.23 -16.03 2.74
N ALA A 66 -2.69 -14.78 3.00
CA ALA A 66 -3.82 -14.51 3.87
C ALA A 66 -4.57 -13.25 3.44
N VAL A 67 -5.90 -13.26 3.65
CA VAL A 67 -6.77 -12.08 3.53
C VAL A 67 -7.77 -12.11 4.66
N VAL A 68 -7.74 -11.07 5.50
CA VAL A 68 -8.78 -10.78 6.48
C VAL A 68 -9.48 -9.51 6.02
N GLY A 69 -10.73 -9.63 5.61
CA GLY A 69 -11.51 -8.55 5.01
C GLY A 69 -12.24 -7.67 6.03
N SER A 70 -12.43 -8.15 7.24
CA SER A 70 -13.04 -7.40 8.34
C SER A 70 -12.62 -7.99 9.68
N ALA A 71 -12.78 -7.20 10.74
CA ALA A 71 -12.45 -7.65 12.09
C ALA A 71 -13.43 -8.71 12.63
N ASP A 72 -14.65 -8.77 12.10
CA ASP A 72 -15.65 -9.82 12.37
C ASP A 72 -16.68 -9.86 11.24
N PHE A 73 -16.66 -10.96 10.48
CA PHE A 73 -17.58 -11.16 9.35
C PHE A 73 -19.06 -11.21 9.77
N GLN A 74 -19.38 -11.65 11.01
CA GLN A 74 -20.75 -11.80 11.50
C GLN A 74 -21.31 -10.52 12.14
N ASP A 75 -20.47 -9.53 12.37
CA ASP A 75 -20.86 -8.28 13.02
C ASP A 75 -21.50 -7.31 12.01
N GLU A 76 -22.83 -7.24 12.02
CA GLU A 76 -23.59 -6.33 11.15
C GLU A 76 -23.37 -4.85 11.50
N ALA A 77 -23.04 -4.54 12.75
CA ALA A 77 -22.84 -3.16 13.20
C ALA A 77 -21.64 -2.48 12.54
N ILE A 78 -20.63 -3.27 12.15
CA ILE A 78 -19.45 -2.79 11.42
C ILE A 78 -19.53 -3.09 9.92
N SER A 79 -20.68 -3.57 9.42
CA SER A 79 -20.82 -4.09 8.05
C SER A 79 -19.77 -5.17 7.74
N GLY A 80 -19.58 -6.14 8.66
CA GLY A 80 -18.48 -7.12 8.63
C GLY A 80 -18.37 -7.97 7.37
N GLN A 81 -19.44 -8.05 6.56
CA GLN A 81 -19.42 -8.75 5.27
C GLN A 81 -18.75 -7.93 4.13
N VAL A 82 -18.50 -6.63 4.35
CA VAL A 82 -17.75 -5.80 3.41
C VAL A 82 -16.27 -6.18 3.50
N ASN A 83 -15.70 -6.58 2.37
CA ASN A 83 -14.28 -6.94 2.31
C ASN A 83 -13.40 -5.69 2.19
N MET A 84 -12.97 -5.15 3.33
CA MET A 84 -12.12 -3.97 3.39
C MET A 84 -10.74 -4.17 2.76
N ALA A 85 -10.27 -5.43 2.64
CA ALA A 85 -9.01 -5.72 1.95
C ALA A 85 -9.06 -5.37 0.44
N LEU A 86 -10.26 -5.28 -0.14
CA LEU A 86 -10.51 -4.93 -1.54
C LEU A 86 -11.17 -3.55 -1.71
N SER A 87 -11.58 -2.91 -0.61
CA SER A 87 -12.27 -1.62 -0.66
C SER A 87 -11.25 -0.49 -0.75
N PRO A 88 -11.39 0.45 -1.70
CA PRO A 88 -10.51 1.61 -1.78
C PRO A 88 -10.61 2.49 -0.54
N ARG A 89 -9.45 2.91 -0.02
CA ARG A 89 -9.29 3.81 1.13
C ARG A 89 -8.10 4.73 0.88
N GLN A 90 -8.09 5.89 1.51
CA GLN A 90 -6.96 6.80 1.42
C GLN A 90 -5.74 6.24 2.17
N PRO A 91 -4.63 5.94 1.48
CA PRO A 91 -3.45 5.34 2.11
C PRO A 91 -2.68 6.34 2.99
N GLY A 92 -2.99 7.63 2.91
CA GLY A 92 -2.25 8.64 3.61
C GLY A 92 -0.75 8.55 3.30
N SER A 93 0.07 8.72 4.33
CA SER A 93 1.53 8.66 4.18
C SER A 93 2.08 7.29 3.79
N ALA A 94 1.29 6.22 3.75
CA ALA A 94 1.76 4.91 3.27
C ALA A 94 2.17 4.94 1.79
N ILE A 95 1.66 5.90 1.00
CA ILE A 95 2.02 6.09 -0.42
C ILE A 95 3.42 6.71 -0.61
N LYS A 96 3.99 7.40 0.39
CA LYS A 96 5.23 8.18 0.26
C LYS A 96 6.45 7.39 -0.24
N PRO A 97 6.69 6.14 0.15
CA PRO A 97 7.77 5.34 -0.44
C PRO A 97 7.71 5.33 -1.96
N LEU A 98 6.52 5.20 -2.54
CA LEU A 98 6.31 5.14 -3.99
C LEU A 98 6.50 6.51 -4.66
N VAL A 99 6.20 7.60 -3.93
CA VAL A 99 6.51 8.97 -4.37
C VAL A 99 8.01 9.19 -4.48
N TYR A 100 8.77 8.83 -3.44
CA TYR A 100 10.23 8.95 -3.43
C TYR A 100 10.89 7.97 -4.42
N LEU A 101 10.37 6.77 -4.56
CA LEU A 101 10.79 5.81 -5.58
C LEU A 101 10.74 6.44 -6.97
N SER A 102 9.62 7.09 -7.31
CA SER A 102 9.44 7.76 -8.61
C SER A 102 10.47 8.87 -8.85
N ALA A 103 10.90 9.57 -7.79
CA ALA A 103 11.98 10.57 -7.89
C ALA A 103 13.37 9.93 -8.02
N MET A 104 13.59 8.80 -7.32
CA MET A 104 14.85 8.05 -7.44
C MET A 104 15.02 7.48 -8.85
N GLU A 105 13.97 6.99 -9.49
CA GLU A 105 13.98 6.57 -10.91
C GLU A 105 14.36 7.73 -11.86
N ARG A 106 14.26 8.98 -11.40
CA ARG A 106 14.66 10.20 -12.12
C ARG A 106 15.99 10.80 -11.63
N GLY A 107 16.78 10.05 -10.87
CA GLY A 107 18.14 10.39 -10.48
C GLY A 107 18.30 10.94 -9.06
N TRP A 108 17.25 11.03 -8.25
CA TRP A 108 17.41 11.34 -6.84
C TRP A 108 18.06 10.18 -6.08
N THR A 109 18.65 10.51 -4.94
CA THR A 109 19.34 9.55 -4.06
C THR A 109 18.89 9.75 -2.61
N PRO A 110 19.16 8.81 -1.70
CA PRO A 110 18.91 9.01 -0.26
C PRO A 110 19.56 10.27 0.34
N SER A 111 20.61 10.79 -0.33
CA SER A 111 21.34 12.02 0.07
C SER A 111 20.79 13.29 -0.57
N THR A 112 19.82 13.21 -1.46
CA THR A 112 19.19 14.39 -2.07
C THR A 112 18.67 15.30 -0.98
N LEU A 113 19.06 16.60 -1.05
CA LEU A 113 18.66 17.61 -0.08
C LEU A 113 17.27 18.15 -0.38
N LEU A 114 16.40 18.14 0.62
CA LEU A 114 15.05 18.65 0.57
C LEU A 114 14.86 19.73 1.65
N TRP A 115 14.03 20.71 1.36
CA TRP A 115 13.72 21.79 2.29
C TRP A 115 12.31 21.58 2.86
N ASP A 116 12.26 21.28 4.13
CA ASP A 116 11.03 21.22 4.91
C ASP A 116 10.79 22.58 5.57
N VAL A 117 10.19 23.47 4.81
CA VAL A 117 9.88 24.87 5.19
C VAL A 117 8.46 25.24 4.76
N PRO A 118 7.82 26.26 5.33
CA PRO A 118 6.54 26.74 4.86
C PRO A 118 6.56 26.95 3.34
N THR A 119 5.68 26.28 2.64
CA THR A 119 5.67 26.28 1.17
C THR A 119 4.23 26.36 0.67
N GLN A 120 3.99 27.28 -0.24
CA GLN A 120 2.73 27.47 -0.94
C GLN A 120 2.84 26.86 -2.32
N PHE A 121 1.93 25.93 -2.65
CA PHE A 121 1.87 25.28 -3.94
C PHE A 121 0.68 25.82 -4.74
N PRO A 122 0.93 26.45 -5.90
CA PRO A 122 -0.15 26.92 -6.76
C PRO A 122 -0.99 25.75 -7.29
N THR A 123 -2.31 25.84 -7.21
CA THR A 123 -3.26 24.84 -7.73
C THR A 123 -4.01 25.31 -8.99
N GLY A 124 -3.44 26.26 -9.73
CA GLY A 124 -4.11 26.89 -10.88
C GLY A 124 -5.16 27.90 -10.43
N ALA A 125 -6.44 27.67 -10.76
CA ALA A 125 -7.54 28.57 -10.38
C ALA A 125 -8.11 28.33 -8.97
N GLY A 126 -7.63 27.28 -8.29
CA GLY A 126 -8.07 26.92 -6.93
C GLY A 126 -7.32 27.66 -5.81
N PRO A 127 -7.68 27.43 -4.54
CA PRO A 127 -6.95 27.96 -3.41
C PRO A 127 -5.53 27.39 -3.38
N VAL A 128 -4.60 28.17 -2.86
CA VAL A 128 -3.21 27.73 -2.66
C VAL A 128 -3.18 26.53 -1.73
N TYR A 129 -2.41 25.50 -2.07
CA TYR A 129 -2.22 24.32 -1.23
C TYR A 129 -1.02 24.53 -0.29
N GLU A 130 -1.29 24.53 1.00
CA GLU A 130 -0.29 24.75 2.06
C GLU A 130 -0.28 23.55 3.02
N PRO A 131 0.41 22.44 2.68
CA PRO A 131 0.49 21.29 3.55
C PRO A 131 1.33 21.60 4.78
N LYS A 132 0.96 20.97 5.91
CA LYS A 132 1.72 21.01 7.16
C LYS A 132 2.24 19.62 7.49
N ASN A 133 3.29 19.53 8.29
CA ASN A 133 3.69 18.26 8.90
C ASN A 133 2.73 17.89 10.04
N TYR A 134 2.75 16.61 10.42
CA TYR A 134 1.88 16.07 11.47
C TYR A 134 2.08 16.74 12.84
N ASP A 135 3.31 17.18 13.13
CA ASP A 135 3.71 17.86 14.36
C ASP A 135 3.58 19.39 14.30
N ASP A 136 3.00 19.93 13.21
CA ASP A 136 2.91 21.37 12.92
C ASP A 136 4.26 22.11 12.91
N GLN A 137 5.39 21.38 12.79
CA GLN A 137 6.73 21.95 12.76
C GLN A 137 7.34 21.86 11.35
N PHE A 138 8.38 22.66 11.11
CA PHE A 138 9.21 22.62 9.90
C PHE A 138 10.66 22.34 10.31
N HIS A 139 11.32 21.43 9.61
CA HIS A 139 12.62 20.87 10.02
C HIS A 139 13.80 21.41 9.19
N GLY A 140 13.55 22.35 8.29
CA GLY A 140 14.60 22.98 7.48
C GLY A 140 15.20 22.04 6.42
N PRO A 141 16.51 22.16 6.14
CA PRO A 141 17.19 21.31 5.16
C PRO A 141 17.44 19.92 5.74
N LEU A 142 16.98 18.88 5.03
CA LEU A 142 17.18 17.49 5.41
C LEU A 142 17.35 16.59 4.18
N ARG A 143 18.00 15.44 4.37
CA ARG A 143 18.18 14.46 3.30
C ARG A 143 16.87 13.67 3.08
N LEU A 144 16.68 13.16 1.86
CA LEU A 144 15.56 12.30 1.49
C LEU A 144 15.37 11.15 2.52
N ARG A 145 16.47 10.51 2.98
CA ARG A 145 16.43 9.45 4.01
C ARG A 145 15.64 9.91 5.24
N LEU A 146 15.94 11.09 5.76
CA LEU A 146 15.27 11.63 6.95
C LEU A 146 13.84 12.09 6.63
N ALA A 147 13.61 12.66 5.45
CA ALA A 147 12.28 13.08 5.01
C ALA A 147 11.30 11.91 4.96
N LEU A 148 11.73 10.78 4.36
CA LEU A 148 10.91 9.57 4.26
C LEU A 148 10.81 8.85 5.61
N GLY A 149 11.93 8.67 6.33
CA GLY A 149 11.96 7.98 7.63
C GLY A 149 11.01 8.62 8.64
N ASN A 150 10.96 9.96 8.68
CA ASN A 150 10.07 10.72 9.56
C ASN A 150 8.71 11.06 8.93
N SER A 151 8.48 10.61 7.70
CA SER A 151 7.18 10.81 7.03
C SER A 151 6.76 12.28 6.86
N TYR A 152 7.71 13.23 6.72
CA TYR A 152 7.40 14.65 6.57
C TYR A 152 6.61 14.93 5.29
N ASN A 153 5.66 15.87 5.38
CA ASN A 153 4.68 16.12 4.32
C ASN A 153 5.24 17.03 3.22
N ILE A 154 5.85 18.17 3.61
CA ILE A 154 6.32 19.16 2.64
C ILE A 154 7.36 18.57 1.67
N PRO A 155 8.38 17.81 2.14
CA PRO A 155 9.30 17.13 1.25
C PRO A 155 8.63 16.16 0.27
N ALA A 156 7.59 15.43 0.71
CA ALA A 156 6.86 14.51 -0.15
C ALA A 156 6.07 15.25 -1.25
N VAL A 157 5.44 16.39 -0.90
CA VAL A 157 4.73 17.23 -1.88
C VAL A 157 5.71 17.85 -2.89
N LYS A 158 6.87 18.34 -2.45
CA LYS A 158 7.94 18.78 -3.37
C LYS A 158 8.45 17.67 -4.27
N THR A 159 8.46 16.45 -3.76
CA THR A 159 8.89 15.28 -4.53
C THR A 159 7.92 14.98 -5.67
N ILE A 160 6.61 14.95 -5.41
CA ILE A 160 5.63 14.70 -6.48
C ILE A 160 5.54 15.88 -7.46
N GLU A 161 5.77 17.11 -7.00
CA GLU A 161 5.91 18.28 -7.88
C GLU A 161 7.07 18.10 -8.86
N TYR A 162 8.22 17.65 -8.38
CA TYR A 162 9.39 17.32 -9.22
C TYR A 162 9.12 16.17 -10.19
N VAL A 163 8.48 15.11 -9.73
CA VAL A 163 8.13 13.93 -10.55
C VAL A 163 7.07 14.29 -11.60
N GLY A 164 6.13 15.14 -11.23
CA GLY A 164 4.90 15.41 -11.97
C GLY A 164 3.81 14.37 -11.65
N VAL A 165 2.62 14.86 -11.33
CA VAL A 165 1.48 14.01 -10.90
C VAL A 165 1.16 12.91 -11.90
N CYS A 166 1.13 13.22 -13.19
CA CYS A 166 0.82 12.24 -14.24
C CYS A 166 1.90 11.17 -14.41
N ASN A 167 3.17 11.53 -14.26
CA ASN A 167 4.26 10.55 -14.26
C ASN A 167 4.15 9.64 -13.02
N PHE A 168 3.80 10.21 -11.87
CA PHE A 168 3.56 9.42 -10.66
C PHE A 168 2.43 8.42 -10.87
N ILE A 169 1.26 8.85 -11.35
CA ILE A 169 0.12 7.95 -11.64
C ILE A 169 0.54 6.83 -12.59
N SER A 170 1.25 7.15 -13.69
CA SER A 170 1.74 6.14 -14.64
C SER A 170 2.71 5.14 -13.99
N ASN A 171 3.54 5.57 -13.05
CA ASN A 171 4.42 4.67 -12.31
C ASN A 171 3.63 3.78 -11.35
N MET A 172 2.58 4.33 -10.70
CA MET A 172 1.72 3.56 -9.79
C MET A 172 0.95 2.46 -10.52
N GLN A 173 0.50 2.72 -11.74
CA GLN A 173 -0.15 1.71 -12.59
C GLN A 173 0.75 0.51 -12.87
N LYS A 174 2.06 0.74 -13.11
CA LYS A 174 3.05 -0.33 -13.29
C LYS A 174 3.27 -1.17 -12.03
N LEU A 175 2.95 -0.60 -10.87
CA LEU A 175 3.02 -1.23 -9.56
C LEU A 175 1.66 -1.79 -9.10
N GLY A 176 0.67 -1.84 -10.00
CA GLY A 176 -0.62 -2.47 -9.74
C GLY A 176 -1.63 -1.60 -8.95
N LEU A 177 -1.35 -0.31 -8.73
CA LEU A 177 -2.32 0.60 -8.10
C LEU A 177 -3.30 1.11 -9.16
N THR A 178 -4.22 0.23 -9.58
CA THR A 178 -5.17 0.51 -10.67
C THR A 178 -6.35 1.37 -10.24
N ASP A 179 -6.70 1.41 -8.94
CA ASP A 179 -7.75 2.29 -8.43
C ASP A 179 -7.40 3.78 -8.64
N LEU A 180 -6.10 4.12 -8.74
CA LEU A 180 -5.66 5.45 -9.15
C LEU A 180 -5.86 5.76 -10.65
N LEU A 181 -6.40 4.83 -11.44
CA LEU A 181 -6.68 5.05 -12.88
C LEU A 181 -7.73 6.14 -13.10
N ASP A 182 -8.75 6.18 -12.25
CA ASP A 182 -9.81 7.21 -12.33
C ASP A 182 -9.24 8.61 -12.03
N ALA A 183 -8.13 8.67 -11.28
CA ALA A 183 -7.32 9.86 -11.09
C ALA A 183 -6.49 10.27 -12.33
N GLY A 184 -6.73 9.65 -13.48
CA GLY A 184 -5.94 9.75 -14.69
C GLY A 184 -5.62 11.18 -15.16
N CYS A 185 -4.81 11.25 -16.23
CA CYS A 185 -4.46 12.51 -16.86
C CYS A 185 -5.23 12.69 -18.17
N ASN A 186 -5.55 13.92 -18.49
CA ASN A 186 -6.15 14.28 -19.78
C ASN A 186 -5.10 14.18 -20.91
N GLU A 187 -5.52 14.34 -22.16
CA GLU A 187 -4.66 14.31 -23.35
C GLU A 187 -3.54 15.37 -23.32
N MET A 188 -3.70 16.42 -22.54
CA MET A 188 -2.71 17.50 -22.35
C MET A 188 -1.70 17.17 -21.22
N GLY A 189 -1.77 15.99 -20.61
CA GLY A 189 -0.89 15.60 -19.51
C GLY A 189 -1.19 16.31 -18.19
N GLN A 190 -2.42 16.79 -17.99
CA GLN A 190 -2.86 17.42 -16.74
C GLN A 190 -3.68 16.41 -15.92
N PRO A 191 -3.50 16.36 -14.58
CA PRO A 191 -4.31 15.49 -13.72
C PRO A 191 -5.78 15.96 -13.76
N ARG A 192 -6.70 14.96 -13.77
CA ARG A 192 -8.15 15.23 -13.82
C ARG A 192 -8.68 15.62 -12.45
N ASP A 193 -8.49 14.77 -11.46
CA ASP A 193 -9.18 14.87 -10.17
C ASP A 193 -8.25 15.07 -8.98
N HIS A 194 -6.97 14.75 -9.12
CA HIS A 194 -6.01 14.82 -8.04
C HIS A 194 -4.79 15.66 -8.41
N GLY A 195 -4.37 16.49 -7.46
CA GLY A 195 -3.17 17.32 -7.58
C GLY A 195 -2.00 16.74 -6.75
N LEU A 196 -1.24 17.66 -6.18
CA LEU A 196 -0.08 17.33 -5.35
C LEU A 196 -0.44 16.58 -4.05
N SER A 197 -1.73 16.61 -3.64
CA SER A 197 -2.24 15.85 -2.48
C SER A 197 -2.07 14.34 -2.62
N LEU A 198 -1.89 13.81 -3.84
CA LEU A 198 -1.53 12.40 -4.04
C LEU A 198 -0.25 12.00 -3.32
N ALA A 199 0.69 12.93 -3.10
CA ALA A 199 1.90 12.67 -2.30
C ALA A 199 1.60 12.31 -0.84
N LEU A 200 0.41 12.71 -0.36
CA LEU A 200 -0.06 12.46 1.00
C LEU A 200 -1.22 11.46 1.04
N GLY A 201 -1.45 10.74 -0.07
CA GLY A 201 -2.48 9.71 -0.17
C GLY A 201 -3.88 10.25 -0.39
N GLY A 202 -4.04 11.39 -1.07
CA GLY A 202 -5.34 11.95 -1.41
C GLY A 202 -6.15 11.15 -2.45
N GLY A 203 -5.55 10.10 -3.06
CA GLY A 203 -6.24 9.15 -3.92
C GLY A 203 -6.48 7.83 -3.18
N GLU A 204 -7.60 7.17 -3.45
CA GLU A 204 -7.97 5.93 -2.78
C GLU A 204 -7.35 4.71 -3.48
N VAL A 205 -6.95 3.71 -2.68
CA VAL A 205 -6.40 2.43 -3.14
C VAL A 205 -6.80 1.32 -2.15
N SER A 206 -6.96 0.10 -2.63
CA SER A 206 -7.29 -1.00 -1.73
C SER A 206 -6.04 -1.51 -0.98
N PRO A 207 -6.21 -2.12 0.23
CA PRO A 207 -5.12 -2.79 0.94
C PRO A 207 -4.40 -3.84 0.11
N LEU A 208 -5.11 -4.59 -0.71
CA LEU A 208 -4.52 -5.57 -1.62
C LEU A 208 -3.60 -4.91 -2.65
N GLN A 209 -4.02 -3.80 -3.27
CA GLN A 209 -3.18 -3.09 -4.23
C GLN A 209 -1.95 -2.46 -3.56
N MET A 210 -2.12 -1.87 -2.37
CA MET A 210 -0.98 -1.36 -1.60
C MET A 210 0.01 -2.47 -1.25
N ALA A 211 -0.45 -3.62 -0.73
CA ALA A 211 0.41 -4.77 -0.47
C ALA A 211 1.12 -5.23 -1.76
N GLY A 212 0.38 -5.34 -2.87
CA GLY A 212 0.92 -5.71 -4.18
C GLY A 212 2.04 -4.77 -4.63
N SER A 213 1.86 -3.45 -4.51
CA SER A 213 2.87 -2.49 -4.92
C SER A 213 4.19 -2.61 -4.12
N PHE A 214 4.09 -3.00 -2.84
CA PHE A 214 5.25 -3.21 -1.98
C PHE A 214 5.98 -4.53 -2.28
N THR A 215 5.37 -5.48 -3.00
CA THR A 215 6.11 -6.67 -3.47
C THR A 215 7.29 -6.27 -4.34
N ALA A 216 7.17 -5.20 -5.14
CA ALA A 216 8.27 -4.71 -5.96
C ALA A 216 9.46 -4.22 -5.11
N LEU A 217 9.21 -3.62 -3.94
CA LEU A 217 10.27 -3.21 -3.01
C LEU A 217 10.92 -4.43 -2.36
N ALA A 218 10.12 -5.39 -1.90
CA ALA A 218 10.58 -6.62 -1.24
C ALA A 218 11.34 -7.56 -2.21
N ASN A 219 10.98 -7.55 -3.51
CA ASN A 219 11.50 -8.44 -4.55
C ASN A 219 12.43 -7.72 -5.53
N GLN A 220 13.32 -6.88 -5.05
CA GLN A 220 14.39 -6.24 -5.85
C GLN A 220 13.88 -5.51 -7.11
N GLY A 221 12.72 -4.86 -6.99
CA GLY A 221 12.12 -4.08 -8.07
C GLY A 221 11.21 -4.86 -9.03
N ARG A 222 10.97 -6.15 -8.77
CA ARG A 222 10.06 -6.97 -9.55
C ARG A 222 8.67 -6.92 -8.94
N TYR A 223 7.72 -6.40 -9.70
CA TYR A 223 6.32 -6.41 -9.31
C TYR A 223 5.68 -7.76 -9.64
N MET A 224 5.08 -8.38 -8.62
CA MET A 224 4.30 -9.60 -8.76
C MET A 224 2.84 -9.28 -8.46
N ALA A 225 1.98 -9.40 -9.48
CA ALA A 225 0.55 -9.15 -9.29
C ALA A 225 -0.06 -10.17 -8.31
N PRO A 226 -0.78 -9.71 -7.28
CA PRO A 226 -1.39 -10.63 -6.32
C PRO A 226 -2.41 -11.57 -6.97
N PHE A 227 -2.33 -12.87 -6.65
CA PHE A 227 -3.29 -13.87 -7.10
C PHE A 227 -3.61 -14.89 -6.01
N ALA A 228 -4.83 -15.42 -6.05
CA ALA A 228 -5.34 -16.34 -5.04
C ALA A 228 -5.56 -17.77 -5.58
N ILE A 229 -5.54 -17.97 -6.90
CA ILE A 229 -5.82 -19.26 -7.54
C ILE A 229 -4.57 -19.75 -8.26
N SER A 230 -4.01 -20.85 -7.77
CA SER A 230 -2.85 -21.50 -8.39
C SER A 230 -3.27 -22.43 -9.54
N ARG A 231 -4.41 -23.14 -9.39
CA ARG A 231 -4.89 -24.10 -10.38
C ARG A 231 -6.40 -24.32 -10.26
N ILE A 232 -7.06 -24.60 -11.37
CA ILE A 232 -8.46 -25.05 -11.43
C ILE A 232 -8.53 -26.34 -12.24
N GLU A 233 -9.17 -27.38 -11.69
CA GLU A 233 -9.46 -28.64 -12.37
C GLU A 233 -10.97 -28.86 -12.49
N ASN A 234 -11.38 -29.59 -13.53
CA ASN A 234 -12.77 -30.03 -13.65
C ASN A 234 -13.01 -31.33 -12.85
N SER A 235 -14.25 -31.82 -12.87
CA SER A 235 -14.65 -33.06 -12.16
C SER A 235 -13.92 -34.35 -12.63
N ARG A 236 -13.20 -34.28 -13.77
CA ARG A 236 -12.40 -35.39 -14.29
C ARG A 236 -10.90 -35.28 -13.97
N GLY A 237 -10.51 -34.20 -13.25
CA GLY A 237 -9.10 -33.92 -12.94
C GLY A 237 -8.33 -33.28 -14.10
N GLU A 238 -9.04 -32.80 -15.14
CA GLU A 238 -8.39 -32.09 -16.25
C GLU A 238 -8.12 -30.65 -15.83
N ILE A 239 -6.89 -30.16 -16.05
CA ILE A 239 -6.48 -28.79 -15.71
C ILE A 239 -7.20 -27.82 -16.66
N MET A 240 -8.04 -26.96 -16.12
CA MET A 240 -8.74 -25.89 -16.82
C MET A 240 -7.96 -24.57 -16.79
N TYR A 241 -7.19 -24.37 -15.72
CA TYR A 241 -6.32 -23.21 -15.52
C TYR A 241 -5.16 -23.58 -14.62
N GLU A 242 -4.00 -23.05 -14.93
CA GLU A 242 -2.81 -23.08 -14.08
C GLU A 242 -2.16 -21.70 -14.13
N HIS A 243 -1.88 -21.12 -12.96
CA HIS A 243 -1.24 -19.82 -12.90
C HIS A 243 0.20 -19.92 -13.41
N VAL A 244 0.53 -19.05 -14.35
CA VAL A 244 1.90 -18.88 -14.84
C VAL A 244 2.35 -17.46 -14.46
N GLY A 245 3.37 -17.37 -13.63
CA GLY A 245 3.94 -16.09 -13.24
C GLY A 245 4.42 -15.27 -14.47
N PRO A 246 4.58 -13.96 -14.31
CA PRO A 246 5.07 -13.11 -15.39
C PRO A 246 6.50 -13.48 -15.78
N ASP A 247 6.87 -13.18 -17.02
CA ASP A 247 8.27 -13.22 -17.44
C ASP A 247 9.11 -12.37 -16.45
N PRO A 248 10.20 -12.92 -15.88
CA PRO A 248 11.06 -12.19 -14.94
C PRO A 248 11.55 -10.84 -15.47
N ALA A 249 11.75 -10.70 -16.78
CA ALA A 249 12.14 -9.44 -17.40
C ALA A 249 10.97 -8.43 -17.44
N ALA A 250 9.77 -8.90 -17.70
CA ALA A 250 8.56 -8.06 -17.72
C ALA A 250 8.14 -7.62 -16.30
N ALA A 251 8.45 -8.43 -15.27
CA ALA A 251 8.19 -8.11 -13.88
C ALA A 251 9.09 -7.00 -13.32
N GLN A 252 10.26 -6.73 -13.95
CA GLN A 252 11.21 -5.70 -13.48
C GLN A 252 10.69 -4.31 -13.82
N VAL A 253 10.02 -3.67 -12.89
CA VAL A 253 9.39 -2.34 -13.05
C VAL A 253 10.12 -1.22 -12.34
N VAL A 254 11.02 -1.56 -11.42
CA VAL A 254 11.86 -0.65 -10.62
C VAL A 254 13.30 -1.15 -10.67
N ARG A 255 14.27 -0.26 -10.68
CA ARG A 255 15.68 -0.66 -10.61
C ARG A 255 15.98 -1.32 -9.25
N PRO A 256 16.71 -2.47 -9.23
CA PRO A 256 16.99 -3.21 -8.00
C PRO A 256 17.66 -2.35 -6.92
N GLU A 257 18.60 -1.49 -7.33
CA GLU A 257 19.31 -0.58 -6.43
C GLU A 257 18.41 0.44 -5.77
N HIS A 258 17.34 0.90 -6.45
CA HIS A 258 16.36 1.82 -5.84
C HIS A 258 15.44 1.11 -4.87
N ALA A 259 14.99 -0.10 -5.19
CA ALA A 259 14.23 -0.92 -4.28
C ALA A 259 15.03 -1.20 -3.00
N PHE A 260 16.31 -1.57 -3.13
CA PHE A 260 17.22 -1.77 -2.01
C PHE A 260 17.39 -0.51 -1.15
N LEU A 261 17.74 0.63 -1.76
CA LEU A 261 17.97 1.89 -1.03
C LEU A 261 16.70 2.37 -0.30
N LEU A 262 15.54 2.14 -0.90
CA LEU A 262 14.28 2.51 -0.27
C LEU A 262 13.95 1.59 0.92
N SER A 263 14.16 0.29 0.77
CA SER A 263 13.99 -0.69 1.85
C SER A 263 14.94 -0.41 3.00
N ASP A 264 16.20 -0.05 2.73
CA ASP A 264 17.19 0.34 3.72
C ASP A 264 16.76 1.60 4.51
N ILE A 265 16.12 2.58 3.85
CA ILE A 265 15.54 3.75 4.54
C ILE A 265 14.37 3.34 5.44
N LEU A 266 13.50 2.44 4.95
CA LEU A 266 12.31 2.01 5.68
C LEU A 266 12.61 1.02 6.80
N ALA A 267 13.79 0.41 6.83
CA ALA A 267 14.28 -0.43 7.93
C ALA A 267 15.12 0.36 8.96
N ASP A 268 15.54 1.59 8.62
CA ASP A 268 16.44 2.41 9.43
C ASP A 268 15.70 3.05 10.62
N ASP A 269 15.82 2.44 11.81
CA ASP A 269 15.20 2.94 13.02
C ASP A 269 15.82 4.27 13.52
N ASP A 270 17.12 4.48 13.27
CA ASP A 270 17.79 5.74 13.62
C ASP A 270 17.25 6.89 12.73
N ALA A 271 17.01 6.64 11.44
CA ALA A 271 16.47 7.65 10.55
C ALA A 271 15.04 8.08 10.93
N ARG A 272 14.22 7.17 11.46
CA ARG A 272 12.83 7.46 11.86
C ARG A 272 12.68 7.97 13.30
N GLN A 273 13.77 7.93 14.10
CA GLN A 273 13.74 8.26 15.53
C GLN A 273 13.09 9.63 15.85
N PRO A 274 13.32 10.73 15.10
CA PRO A 274 12.70 12.02 15.43
C PRO A 274 11.18 11.98 15.50
N ALA A 275 10.52 11.24 14.61
CA ALA A 275 9.04 11.15 14.57
C ALA A 275 8.48 10.01 15.42
N PHE A 276 9.19 8.88 15.53
CA PHE A 276 8.65 7.65 16.12
C PHE A 276 9.29 7.28 17.47
N GLY A 277 10.36 7.97 17.87
CA GLY A 277 11.13 7.61 19.06
C GLY A 277 12.02 6.38 18.84
N ARG A 278 12.87 6.09 19.82
CA ARG A 278 13.70 4.87 19.83
C ARG A 278 12.88 3.66 20.24
N ASN A 279 13.20 2.50 19.65
CA ASN A 279 12.53 1.23 19.94
C ASN A 279 11.00 1.34 19.78
N SER A 280 10.57 2.01 18.73
CA SER A 280 9.15 2.09 18.39
C SER A 280 8.56 0.70 18.11
N SER A 281 7.22 0.59 18.10
CA SER A 281 6.52 -0.65 17.75
C SER A 281 6.76 -1.12 16.29
N LEU A 282 7.47 -0.31 15.50
CA LEU A 282 7.87 -0.65 14.14
C LEU A 282 9.15 -1.51 14.09
N VAL A 283 9.84 -1.66 15.22
CA VAL A 283 11.03 -2.52 15.34
C VAL A 283 10.62 -3.93 15.70
N VAL A 284 10.93 -4.89 14.82
CA VAL A 284 10.70 -6.31 15.06
C VAL A 284 12.01 -6.96 15.50
N ALA A 285 12.07 -7.42 16.76
CA ALA A 285 13.29 -7.95 17.34
C ALA A 285 13.83 -9.15 16.54
N GLY A 286 15.11 -9.07 16.12
CA GLY A 286 15.79 -10.13 15.39
C GLY A 286 15.49 -10.17 13.88
N HIS A 287 14.74 -9.19 13.35
CA HIS A 287 14.41 -9.10 11.93
C HIS A 287 14.58 -7.69 11.40
N ASP A 288 15.21 -7.57 10.24
CA ASP A 288 15.27 -6.32 9.48
C ASP A 288 13.97 -6.17 8.67
N VAL A 289 13.01 -5.44 9.21
CA VAL A 289 11.72 -5.22 8.57
C VAL A 289 11.63 -3.78 8.08
N ALA A 290 11.42 -3.62 6.80
CA ALA A 290 11.09 -2.32 6.21
C ALA A 290 9.62 -2.00 6.50
N VAL A 291 9.33 -0.84 7.11
CA VAL A 291 7.97 -0.49 7.55
C VAL A 291 7.60 0.92 7.16
N LYS A 292 6.36 1.11 6.71
CA LYS A 292 5.77 2.44 6.52
C LYS A 292 4.36 2.49 7.09
N THR A 293 4.11 3.52 7.90
CA THR A 293 2.79 3.87 8.40
C THR A 293 2.11 4.90 7.51
N GLY A 294 0.80 4.96 7.56
CA GLY A 294 -0.03 5.97 6.93
C GLY A 294 -1.23 6.33 7.79
N THR A 295 -1.69 7.55 7.68
CA THR A 295 -2.96 8.00 8.24
C THR A 295 -3.63 8.94 7.24
N SER A 296 -4.95 8.84 7.12
CA SER A 296 -5.79 9.81 6.43
C SER A 296 -6.65 10.55 7.44
N GLY A 297 -7.18 11.69 7.03
CA GLY A 297 -8.03 12.53 7.87
C GLY A 297 -7.66 14.00 7.73
N SER A 298 -8.48 14.89 8.29
CA SER A 298 -8.29 16.34 8.18
C SER A 298 -7.34 16.91 9.24
N SER A 299 -7.11 16.18 10.33
CA SER A 299 -6.24 16.59 11.45
C SER A 299 -5.80 15.37 12.27
N ALA A 300 -4.88 15.59 13.22
CA ALA A 300 -4.44 14.56 14.16
C ALA A 300 -5.57 14.00 15.06
N SER A 301 -6.66 14.74 15.21
CA SER A 301 -7.85 14.33 15.97
C SER A 301 -8.98 13.78 15.10
N ASP A 302 -8.81 13.79 13.77
CA ASP A 302 -9.77 13.29 12.78
C ASP A 302 -9.05 12.29 11.86
N VAL A 303 -8.64 11.15 12.42
CA VAL A 303 -8.01 10.06 11.68
C VAL A 303 -9.10 9.07 11.28
N ARG A 304 -9.25 8.84 9.97
CA ARG A 304 -10.25 7.93 9.39
C ARG A 304 -9.65 6.59 9.01
N ASP A 305 -8.46 6.61 8.43
CA ASP A 305 -7.72 5.42 8.03
C ASP A 305 -6.36 5.40 8.71
N ALA A 306 -6.01 4.30 9.31
CA ALA A 306 -4.67 4.02 9.81
C ALA A 306 -4.09 2.82 9.06
N TRP A 307 -2.85 2.98 8.58
CA TRP A 307 -2.17 1.98 7.77
C TRP A 307 -0.81 1.62 8.36
N THR A 308 -0.46 0.36 8.23
CA THR A 308 0.91 -0.10 8.42
C THR A 308 1.23 -1.15 7.36
N ILE A 309 2.30 -0.92 6.60
CA ILE A 309 2.80 -1.90 5.64
C ILE A 309 4.22 -2.25 6.05
N GLY A 310 4.44 -3.50 6.38
CA GLY A 310 5.74 -4.07 6.70
C GLY A 310 6.14 -5.15 5.72
N TYR A 311 7.43 -5.25 5.41
CA TYR A 311 7.90 -6.30 4.52
C TYR A 311 9.34 -6.73 4.79
N THR A 312 9.62 -7.97 4.43
CA THR A 312 10.93 -8.58 4.27
C THR A 312 11.02 -9.16 2.85
N PRO A 313 12.15 -9.75 2.43
CA PRO A 313 12.21 -10.48 1.16
C PRO A 313 11.24 -11.66 1.04
N GLU A 314 10.75 -12.19 2.18
CA GLU A 314 9.90 -13.37 2.23
C GLU A 314 8.40 -13.06 2.33
N ILE A 315 8.04 -11.87 2.85
CA ILE A 315 6.65 -11.56 3.17
C ILE A 315 6.37 -10.06 3.05
N VAL A 316 5.18 -9.70 2.57
CA VAL A 316 4.60 -8.35 2.66
C VAL A 316 3.31 -8.45 3.45
N SER A 317 3.15 -7.62 4.48
CA SER A 317 1.91 -7.50 5.25
C SER A 317 1.41 -6.07 5.20
N ALA A 318 0.18 -5.87 4.74
CA ALA A 318 -0.51 -4.59 4.78
C ALA A 318 -1.72 -4.69 5.70
N VAL A 319 -1.76 -3.79 6.68
CA VAL A 319 -2.86 -3.67 7.65
C VAL A 319 -3.53 -2.32 7.48
N TRP A 320 -4.84 -2.33 7.43
CA TRP A 320 -5.72 -1.16 7.51
C TRP A 320 -6.57 -1.25 8.77
N VAL A 321 -6.78 -0.12 9.44
CA VAL A 321 -7.68 0.04 10.59
C VAL A 321 -8.47 1.33 10.38
N GLY A 322 -9.79 1.27 10.59
CA GLY A 322 -10.69 2.41 10.41
C GLY A 322 -12.15 2.01 10.61
N ASN A 323 -13.04 2.79 10.02
CA ASN A 323 -14.48 2.51 10.02
C ASN A 323 -14.95 2.14 8.60
N THR A 324 -15.86 1.17 8.49
CA THR A 324 -16.35 0.70 7.18
C THR A 324 -17.08 1.81 6.42
N ASP A 325 -17.77 2.67 7.11
CA ASP A 325 -18.53 3.82 6.59
C ASP A 325 -17.68 5.09 6.36
N ASN A 326 -16.39 5.04 6.72
CA ASN A 326 -15.43 6.12 6.57
C ASN A 326 -15.70 7.36 7.48
N ASP A 327 -16.44 7.15 8.59
CA ASP A 327 -16.69 8.17 9.63
C ASP A 327 -15.55 8.27 10.67
#